data_6061e7ed9806e9f316225ec43f3fba9f
#
_entry.id   6061e7ed9806e9f316225ec43f3fba9f
#
_cell.length_a   1.000
_cell.length_b   1.000
_cell.length_c   1.000
_cell.angle_alpha   90.00
_cell.angle_beta   90.00
_cell.angle_gamma   90.00
#
_symmetry.space_group_name_H-M   'P 1'
#
loop_
_entity.id
_entity.type
_entity.pdbx_description
1 polymer ?
#
loop_
_entity_poly.entity_id
_entity_poly.type
_entity_poly.pdbx_seq_one_letter_code
_entity_poly.pdbx_strand_id
1 'polypeptide(L)'
;MIDETGQRILRLIDVHKDQIIAFAEDIAAHPEPGYEEFRTAGKTAEVLKNLGYKVTEHLARTGVKGTKSIKEGPSLTVIGELDAIGCHSHPNANPV
;
A
#
# COMPACT_ATOMS: atom_id res chain seq x y z
N MET A 1 3.91 18.88 20.03
CA MET A 1 5.15 19.21 19.28
C MET A 1 5.73 17.93 18.69
N ILE A 2 6.09 17.97 17.42
CA ILE A 2 6.67 16.80 16.74
C ILE A 2 8.16 16.76 17.01
N ASP A 3 8.67 15.62 17.45
CA ASP A 3 10.09 15.44 17.73
C ASP A 3 10.93 15.35 16.44
N GLU A 4 12.22 15.17 16.58
CA GLU A 4 13.16 15.09 15.46
C GLU A 4 12.85 13.91 14.54
N THR A 5 12.49 12.76 15.09
CA THR A 5 12.09 11.58 14.31
C THR A 5 10.82 11.86 13.50
N GLY A 6 9.83 12.48 14.12
CA GLY A 6 8.59 12.86 13.44
C GLY A 6 8.84 13.85 12.31
N GLN A 7 9.71 14.84 12.52
CA GLN A 7 10.08 15.81 11.49
C GLN A 7 10.78 15.14 10.30
N ARG A 8 11.66 14.17 10.58
CA ARG A 8 12.33 13.40 9.53
C ARG A 8 11.33 12.60 8.70
N ILE A 9 10.35 11.98 9.35
CA ILE A 9 9.28 11.24 8.65
C ILE A 9 8.50 12.17 7.73
N LEU A 10 8.12 13.36 8.21
CA LEU A 10 7.41 14.35 7.41
C LEU A 10 8.21 14.78 6.18
N ARG A 11 9.51 15.00 6.33
CA ARG A 11 10.38 15.35 5.20
C ARG A 11 10.45 14.21 4.16
N LEU A 12 10.52 12.96 4.63
CA LEU A 12 10.54 11.80 3.73
C LEU A 12 9.23 11.64 2.98
N ILE A 13 8.11 11.93 3.62
CA ILE A 13 6.80 11.94 2.96
C ILE A 13 6.80 12.99 1.85
N ASP A 14 7.30 14.20 2.11
CA ASP A 14 7.36 15.25 1.10
C ASP A 14 8.25 14.86 -0.08
N VAL A 15 9.37 14.22 0.19
CA VAL A 15 10.28 13.74 -0.86
C VAL A 15 9.61 12.70 -1.76
N HIS A 16 8.79 11.82 -1.21
CA HIS A 16 8.19 10.71 -1.92
C HIS A 16 6.72 10.93 -2.31
N LYS A 17 6.16 12.09 -2.00
CA LYS A 17 4.70 12.32 -2.16
C LYS A 17 4.20 12.11 -3.58
N ASP A 18 4.96 12.54 -4.58
CA ASP A 18 4.52 12.40 -5.98
C ASP A 18 4.43 10.93 -6.38
N GLN A 19 5.36 10.11 -5.93
CA GLN A 19 5.33 8.66 -6.16
C GLN A 19 4.16 8.00 -5.43
N ILE A 20 3.88 8.44 -4.21
CA ILE A 20 2.76 7.91 -3.40
C ILE A 20 1.43 8.26 -4.07
N ILE A 21 1.26 9.50 -4.49
CA ILE A 21 0.05 9.95 -5.17
C ILE A 21 -0.14 9.20 -6.49
N ALA A 22 0.91 9.07 -7.29
CA ALA A 22 0.85 8.34 -8.55
C ALA A 22 0.47 6.87 -8.36
N PHE A 23 1.00 6.23 -7.32
CA PHE A 23 0.65 4.87 -6.96
C PHE A 23 -0.84 4.76 -6.58
N ALA A 24 -1.32 5.67 -5.74
CA ALA A 24 -2.73 5.70 -5.33
C ALA A 24 -3.67 5.94 -6.51
N GLU A 25 -3.33 6.88 -7.39
CA GLU A 25 -4.13 7.18 -8.58
C GLU A 25 -4.17 6.00 -9.56
N ASP A 26 -3.05 5.31 -9.73
CA ASP A 26 -2.98 4.13 -10.57
C ASP A 26 -3.87 3.01 -10.06
N ILE A 27 -3.85 2.75 -8.76
CA ILE A 27 -4.72 1.75 -8.14
C ILE A 27 -6.18 2.17 -8.25
N ALA A 28 -6.50 3.44 -8.02
CA ALA A 28 -7.86 3.96 -8.14
C ALA A 28 -8.39 3.84 -9.57
N ALA A 29 -7.53 3.96 -10.57
CA ALA A 29 -7.92 3.84 -11.97
C ALA A 29 -8.16 2.38 -12.41
N HIS A 30 -7.73 1.40 -11.61
CA HIS A 30 -7.85 -0.02 -11.92
C HIS A 30 -8.43 -0.79 -10.73
N PRO A 31 -9.66 -0.46 -10.30
CA PRO A 31 -10.25 -1.09 -9.12
C PRO A 31 -10.49 -2.58 -9.34
N GLU A 32 -10.21 -3.36 -8.30
CA GLU A 32 -10.36 -4.81 -8.33
C GLU A 32 -11.15 -5.26 -7.09
N PRO A 33 -12.18 -6.10 -7.25
CA PRO A 33 -12.97 -6.56 -6.11
C PRO A 33 -12.22 -7.59 -5.25
N GLY A 34 -12.76 -7.88 -4.09
CA GLY A 34 -12.18 -8.84 -3.14
C GLY A 34 -11.92 -10.20 -3.78
N TYR A 35 -10.76 -10.78 -3.47
CA TYR A 35 -10.22 -12.02 -4.02
C TYR A 35 -9.85 -11.97 -5.51
N GLU A 36 -9.97 -10.81 -6.15
CA GLU A 36 -9.58 -10.60 -7.55
C GLU A 36 -8.58 -9.46 -7.69
N GLU A 37 -7.92 -9.07 -6.61
CA GLU A 37 -6.97 -7.95 -6.57
C GLU A 37 -5.59 -8.31 -7.13
N PHE A 38 -5.54 -9.01 -8.28
CA PHE A 38 -4.28 -9.53 -8.82
C PHE A 38 -3.29 -8.44 -9.24
N ARG A 39 -3.78 -7.40 -9.90
CA ARG A 39 -2.94 -6.30 -10.34
C ARG A 39 -2.49 -5.45 -9.14
N THR A 40 -3.41 -5.10 -8.27
CA THR A 40 -3.13 -4.30 -7.06
C THR A 40 -2.14 -5.03 -6.15
N ALA A 41 -2.35 -6.32 -5.94
CA ALA A 41 -1.43 -7.16 -5.16
C ALA A 41 -0.04 -7.21 -5.77
N GLY A 42 0.05 -7.39 -7.08
CA GLY A 42 1.33 -7.43 -7.79
C GLY A 42 2.10 -6.12 -7.67
N LYS A 43 1.43 -4.99 -7.81
CA LYS A 43 2.05 -3.66 -7.64
C LYS A 43 2.51 -3.42 -6.21
N THR A 44 1.70 -3.82 -5.25
CA THR A 44 2.04 -3.72 -3.83
C THR A 44 3.29 -4.56 -3.51
N ALA A 45 3.32 -5.81 -3.99
CA ALA A 45 4.47 -6.69 -3.81
C ALA A 45 5.73 -6.09 -4.42
N GLU A 46 5.64 -5.50 -5.61
CA GLU A 46 6.77 -4.86 -6.28
C GLU A 46 7.33 -3.69 -5.46
N VAL A 47 6.47 -2.82 -4.95
CA VAL A 47 6.90 -1.69 -4.11
C VAL A 47 7.60 -2.19 -2.85
N LEU A 48 7.03 -3.20 -2.19
CA LEU A 48 7.62 -3.75 -0.96
C LEU A 48 8.99 -4.39 -1.24
N LYS A 49 9.13 -5.12 -2.36
CA LYS A 49 10.42 -5.70 -2.75
C LYS A 49 11.45 -4.60 -3.02
N ASN A 50 11.06 -3.54 -3.71
CA ASN A 50 11.96 -2.42 -4.01
C ASN A 50 12.39 -1.67 -2.76
N LEU A 51 11.58 -1.70 -1.70
CA LEU A 51 11.91 -1.12 -0.39
C LEU A 51 12.75 -2.06 0.49
N GLY A 52 13.07 -3.25 0.01
CA GLY A 52 13.93 -4.20 0.73
C GLY A 52 13.17 -5.12 1.68
N TYR A 53 11.85 -5.23 1.56
CA TYR A 53 11.07 -6.16 2.36
C TYR A 53 11.17 -7.58 1.81
N LYS A 54 11.12 -8.54 2.71
CA LYS A 54 10.89 -9.94 2.34
C LYS A 54 9.38 -10.09 2.10
N VAL A 55 9.01 -10.45 0.88
CA VAL A 55 7.61 -10.44 0.46
C VAL A 55 7.08 -11.85 0.28
N THR A 56 5.90 -12.10 0.83
CA THR A 56 5.11 -13.32 0.59
C THR A 56 3.83 -12.92 -0.12
N GLU A 57 3.54 -13.58 -1.23
CA GLU A 57 2.38 -13.28 -2.07
C GLU A 57 1.35 -14.42 -2.01
N HIS A 58 0.18 -14.16 -2.55
CA HIS A 58 -0.91 -15.14 -2.69
C HIS A 58 -1.43 -15.70 -1.37
N LEU A 59 -1.32 -14.94 -0.29
CA LEU A 59 -1.93 -15.28 0.99
C LEU A 59 -3.45 -15.14 0.84
N ALA A 60 -4.19 -16.16 1.20
CA ALA A 60 -5.64 -16.19 0.98
C ALA A 60 -5.99 -15.73 -0.45
N ARG A 61 -5.24 -16.23 -1.44
CA ARG A 61 -5.37 -16.00 -2.88
C ARG A 61 -4.62 -14.75 -3.38
N THR A 62 -4.88 -13.55 -2.87
CA THR A 62 -4.31 -12.30 -3.37
C THR A 62 -3.53 -11.51 -2.34
N GLY A 63 -3.54 -11.93 -1.06
CA GLY A 63 -2.89 -11.18 0.00
C GLY A 63 -1.38 -11.10 -0.15
N VAL A 64 -0.82 -9.97 0.31
CA VAL A 64 0.61 -9.72 0.26
C VAL A 64 1.09 -9.36 1.67
N LYS A 65 2.23 -9.92 2.06
CA LYS A 65 2.85 -9.63 3.34
C LYS A 65 4.32 -9.27 3.11
N GLY A 66 4.72 -8.11 3.59
CA GLY A 66 6.11 -7.71 3.61
C GLY A 66 6.65 -7.71 5.04
N THR A 67 7.83 -8.29 5.24
CA THR A 67 8.48 -8.34 6.55
C THR A 67 9.87 -7.75 6.43
N LYS A 68 10.22 -6.88 7.38
CA LYS A 68 11.57 -6.30 7.45
C LYS A 68 12.02 -6.31 8.89
N SER A 69 13.14 -6.99 9.15
CA SER A 69 13.74 -7.06 10.46
C SER A 69 14.98 -6.16 10.48
N ILE A 70 15.01 -5.19 11.37
CA ILE A 70 16.10 -4.22 11.49
C ILE A 70 16.98 -4.57 12.70
N LYS A 71 16.37 -4.90 13.81
CA LYS A 71 17.04 -5.29 15.06
C LYS A 71 16.04 -6.03 15.95
N GLU A 72 16.54 -6.66 17.00
CA GLU A 72 15.69 -7.26 18.02
C GLU A 72 14.85 -6.19 18.73
N GLY A 73 13.63 -6.52 19.05
CA GLY A 73 12.71 -5.62 19.73
C GLY A 73 11.27 -5.89 19.35
N PRO A 74 10.38 -4.99 19.74
CA PRO A 74 8.95 -5.12 19.40
C PRO A 74 8.73 -5.03 17.89
N SER A 75 7.69 -5.71 17.42
CA SER A 75 7.27 -5.67 16.03
C SER A 75 6.10 -4.70 15.85
N LEU A 76 6.11 -3.98 14.75
CA LEU A 76 4.99 -3.13 14.33
C LEU A 76 4.43 -3.67 13.02
N THR A 77 3.11 -3.87 12.98
CA THR A 77 2.44 -4.31 11.76
C THR A 77 1.43 -3.25 11.31
N VAL A 78 1.48 -2.93 10.03
CA VAL A 78 0.50 -2.04 9.38
C VAL A 78 -0.34 -2.89 8.44
N ILE A 79 -1.65 -2.78 8.52
CA ILE A 79 -2.58 -3.54 7.70
C ILE A 79 -3.35 -2.58 6.80
N GLY A 80 -3.38 -2.89 5.50
CA GLY A 80 -4.18 -2.17 4.52
C GLY A 80 -5.03 -3.15 3.72
N GLU A 81 -6.04 -2.63 3.06
CA GLU A 81 -6.92 -3.41 2.20
C GLU A 81 -6.60 -3.11 0.74
N LEU A 82 -6.69 -4.14 -0.12
CA LEU A 82 -6.37 -4.03 -1.54
C LEU A 82 -7.62 -3.93 -2.42
N ASP A 83 -8.76 -4.35 -1.92
CA ASP A 83 -9.98 -4.45 -2.69
C ASP A 83 -10.69 -3.11 -2.86
N ALA A 84 -11.46 -3.03 -3.93
CA ALA A 84 -12.39 -1.94 -4.17
C ALA A 84 -13.83 -2.47 -4.05
N ILE A 85 -14.70 -1.63 -3.53
CA ILE A 85 -16.12 -1.94 -3.39
C ILE A 85 -16.90 -1.14 -4.44
N GLY A 86 -17.85 -1.81 -5.12
CA GLY A 86 -18.74 -1.11 -6.03
C GLY A 86 -19.63 -0.14 -5.27
N CYS A 87 -19.53 1.15 -5.60
CA CYS A 87 -20.30 2.20 -4.93
C CYS A 87 -20.62 3.33 -5.91
N HIS A 88 -21.85 3.36 -6.41
CA HIS A 88 -22.28 4.38 -7.37
C HIS A 88 -22.54 5.74 -6.71
N SER A 89 -22.76 5.78 -5.40
CA SER A 89 -23.07 7.01 -4.67
C SER A 89 -21.83 7.80 -4.22
N HIS A 90 -20.64 7.24 -4.39
CA HIS A 90 -19.41 7.94 -4.04
C HIS A 90 -19.15 9.10 -5.01
N PRO A 91 -18.71 10.30 -4.53
CA PRO A 91 -18.48 11.46 -5.41
C PRO A 91 -17.49 11.19 -6.56
N ASN A 92 -16.53 10.32 -6.36
CA ASN A 92 -15.51 9.97 -7.35
C ASN A 92 -15.82 8.65 -8.07
N ALA A 93 -17.03 8.13 -7.95
CA ALA A 93 -17.40 6.89 -8.60
C ALA A 93 -17.39 7.03 -10.12
N ASN A 94 -16.85 6.00 -10.78
CA ASN A 94 -16.92 5.88 -12.23
C ASN A 94 -17.87 4.72 -12.56
N PRO A 95 -19.07 4.97 -13.08
CA PRO A 95 -20.08 3.94 -13.28
C PRO A 95 -19.83 3.02 -14.48
N VAL A 96 -18.78 3.23 -15.24
CA VAL A 96 -18.47 2.43 -16.44
C VAL A 96 -17.70 1.17 -16.08
#